data_d1c1200161644963e99e95c48b77889e
#
_entry.id   d1c1200161644963e99e95c48b77889e
#
_cell.length_a   1.000
_cell.length_b   1.000
_cell.length_c   1.000
_cell.angle_alpha   90.00
_cell.angle_beta   90.00
_cell.angle_gamma   90.00
#
_symmetry.space_group_name_H-M   'P 1'
#
loop_
_entity.id
_entity.type
_entity.pdbx_description
1 polymer ?
#
loop_
_entity_poly.entity_id
_entity_poly.type
_entity_poly.pdbx_seq_one_letter_code
_entity_poly.pdbx_strand_id
1 'polypeptide(L)'
;NSRINNIEKEGDIFHVTLSNNKTYDVSAIVVCTGFDLFKAEKKQEYGYGIYNNVITNAELENYFKTHDDKRINEPKRIGFVHCVGSRDVKVNNTYCSKVCCATALKQACEIKDEFPEADVYCFYMDLRMFGKGYEDLYLKAQKDFDIKCVRGRVCEVSENIEGKLVIKAEDTLLGTPM
;
A
#
# COMPACT_ATOMS: atom_id res chain seq x y z
N ASN A 1 13.20 21.07 -13.14
CA ASN A 1 12.67 19.77 -13.56
C ASN A 1 13.19 19.46 -14.97
N SER A 2 13.93 18.37 -15.12
CA SER A 2 14.46 17.92 -16.42
C SER A 2 14.18 16.42 -16.54
N ARG A 3 13.88 15.99 -17.77
CA ARG A 3 13.73 14.57 -18.11
C ARG A 3 15.00 14.07 -18.77
N ILE A 4 15.28 12.78 -18.68
CA ILE A 4 16.33 12.13 -19.44
C ILE A 4 15.83 11.98 -20.89
N ASN A 5 16.62 12.48 -21.84
CA ASN A 5 16.37 12.34 -23.28
C ASN A 5 17.10 11.16 -23.87
N ASN A 6 18.36 10.96 -23.46
CA ASN A 6 19.20 9.90 -23.99
C ASN A 6 20.18 9.39 -22.95
N ILE A 7 20.55 8.12 -23.07
CA ILE A 7 21.62 7.48 -22.31
C ILE A 7 22.45 6.66 -23.28
N GLU A 8 23.70 6.99 -23.40
CA GLU A 8 24.69 6.24 -24.17
C GLU A 8 25.74 5.67 -23.24
N LYS A 9 26.24 4.47 -23.53
CA LYS A 9 27.30 3.84 -22.76
C LYS A 9 28.56 3.73 -23.60
N GLU A 10 29.65 4.29 -23.12
CA GLU A 10 30.98 4.16 -23.72
C GLU A 10 31.95 3.62 -22.66
N GLY A 11 32.42 2.39 -22.86
CA GLY A 11 33.22 1.69 -21.85
C GLY A 11 32.47 1.52 -20.54
N ASP A 12 33.01 2.08 -19.45
CA ASP A 12 32.42 2.04 -18.10
C ASP A 12 31.67 3.34 -17.72
N ILE A 13 31.50 4.24 -18.68
CA ILE A 13 30.84 5.55 -18.47
C ILE A 13 29.51 5.59 -19.19
N PHE A 14 28.49 6.15 -18.51
CA PHE A 14 27.20 6.48 -19.11
C PHE A 14 27.13 7.99 -19.33
N HIS A 15 26.88 8.40 -20.58
CA HIS A 15 26.61 9.77 -20.98
C HIS A 15 25.10 10.01 -20.93
N VAL A 16 24.64 10.77 -19.96
CA VAL A 16 23.22 11.05 -19.73
C VAL A 16 22.88 12.44 -20.21
N THR A 17 22.08 12.54 -21.26
CA THR A 17 21.61 13.83 -21.80
C THR A 17 20.19 14.14 -21.31
N LEU A 18 20.01 15.32 -20.75
CA LEU A 18 18.73 15.80 -20.24
C LEU A 18 17.96 16.64 -21.28
N SER A 19 16.66 16.84 -21.04
CA SER A 19 15.78 17.65 -21.89
C SER A 19 16.17 19.13 -22.01
N ASN A 20 17.02 19.63 -21.12
CA ASN A 20 17.60 20.98 -21.17
C ASN A 20 18.98 21.01 -21.85
N ASN A 21 19.35 19.98 -22.59
CA ASN A 21 20.62 19.80 -23.32
C ASN A 21 21.88 19.73 -22.41
N LYS A 22 21.70 19.54 -21.10
CA LYS A 22 22.83 19.25 -20.21
C LYS A 22 23.19 17.78 -20.29
N THR A 23 24.49 17.48 -20.34
CA THR A 23 25.03 16.12 -20.33
C THR A 23 25.80 15.89 -19.05
N TYR A 24 25.68 14.68 -18.49
CA TYR A 24 26.42 14.23 -17.31
C TYR A 24 27.05 12.88 -17.59
N ASP A 25 28.31 12.75 -17.21
CA ASP A 25 29.04 11.50 -17.27
C ASP A 25 29.01 10.85 -15.90
N VAL A 26 28.48 9.64 -15.84
CA VAL A 26 28.31 8.90 -14.59
C VAL A 26 28.78 7.45 -14.75
N SER A 27 29.34 6.87 -13.70
CA SER A 27 29.80 5.48 -13.69
C SER A 27 28.69 4.48 -13.37
N ALA A 28 27.56 4.94 -12.83
CA ALA A 28 26.41 4.09 -12.51
C ALA A 28 25.10 4.89 -12.58
N ILE A 29 24.02 4.18 -12.91
CA ILE A 29 22.66 4.73 -12.92
C ILE A 29 21.79 3.88 -11.99
N VAL A 30 21.16 4.52 -11.00
CA VAL A 30 20.18 3.88 -10.12
C VAL A 30 18.78 4.22 -10.65
N VAL A 31 18.02 3.19 -11.05
CA VAL A 31 16.67 3.34 -11.60
C VAL A 31 15.65 3.36 -10.45
N CYS A 32 15.03 4.53 -10.23
CA CYS A 32 14.02 4.77 -9.19
C CYS A 32 12.76 5.40 -9.81
N THR A 33 12.22 4.78 -10.85
CA THR A 33 11.13 5.33 -11.66
C THR A 33 9.73 5.10 -11.06
N GLY A 34 9.65 4.44 -9.90
CA GLY A 34 8.40 4.12 -9.25
C GLY A 34 7.62 2.99 -9.96
N PHE A 35 6.31 3.01 -9.80
CA PHE A 35 5.39 2.02 -10.37
C PHE A 35 4.02 2.67 -10.63
N ASP A 36 3.24 2.05 -11.50
CA ASP A 36 1.87 2.47 -11.76
C ASP A 36 0.93 1.93 -10.69
N LEU A 37 0.08 2.81 -10.17
CA LEU A 37 -0.94 2.42 -9.19
C LEU A 37 -2.08 1.67 -9.89
N PHE A 38 -2.54 0.59 -9.24
CA PHE A 38 -3.74 -0.09 -9.69
C PHE A 38 -4.96 0.84 -9.54
N LYS A 39 -5.82 0.86 -10.56
CA LYS A 39 -7.08 1.61 -10.52
C LYS A 39 -8.08 0.88 -9.62
N ALA A 40 -8.20 1.35 -8.36
CA ALA A 40 -8.97 0.68 -7.32
C ALA A 40 -10.47 0.58 -7.65
N GLU A 41 -11.00 1.47 -8.51
CA GLU A 41 -12.38 1.45 -9.01
C GLU A 41 -12.75 0.16 -9.76
N LYS A 42 -11.76 -0.57 -10.25
CA LYS A 42 -11.97 -1.89 -10.89
C LYS A 42 -12.37 -2.98 -9.90
N LYS A 43 -12.25 -2.72 -8.60
CA LYS A 43 -12.59 -3.64 -7.51
C LYS A 43 -13.70 -3.04 -6.66
N GLN A 44 -14.89 -2.94 -7.27
CA GLN A 44 -16.07 -2.31 -6.65
C GLN A 44 -16.48 -2.97 -5.33
N GLU A 45 -16.18 -4.25 -5.15
CA GLU A 45 -16.45 -4.99 -3.91
C GLU A 45 -15.75 -4.40 -2.67
N TYR A 46 -14.73 -3.57 -2.87
CA TYR A 46 -14.03 -2.88 -1.77
C TYR A 46 -14.50 -1.44 -1.56
N GLY A 47 -15.43 -0.93 -2.40
CA GLY A 47 -16.12 0.33 -2.18
C GLY A 47 -15.35 1.60 -2.46
N TYR A 48 -14.14 1.52 -3.09
CA TYR A 48 -13.39 2.71 -3.49
C TYR A 48 -14.18 3.52 -4.55
N GLY A 49 -14.29 4.83 -4.32
CA GLY A 49 -15.12 5.72 -5.15
C GLY A 49 -16.63 5.62 -4.88
N ILE A 50 -17.06 4.70 -4.00
CA ILE A 50 -18.43 4.54 -3.56
C ILE A 50 -18.60 5.09 -2.14
N TYR A 51 -17.70 4.69 -1.22
CA TYR A 51 -17.70 5.14 0.17
C TYR A 51 -16.56 6.13 0.42
N ASN A 52 -16.88 7.27 1.01
CA ASN A 52 -15.89 8.33 1.26
C ASN A 52 -14.71 7.88 2.13
N ASN A 53 -14.94 6.97 3.06
CA ASN A 53 -13.93 6.49 4.00
C ASN A 53 -13.08 5.31 3.45
N VAL A 54 -13.21 4.99 2.16
CA VAL A 54 -12.35 4.02 1.48
C VAL A 54 -11.32 4.77 0.65
N ILE A 55 -10.06 4.62 1.02
CA ILE A 55 -8.93 5.30 0.38
C ILE A 55 -7.87 4.31 -0.08
N THR A 56 -7.00 4.74 -0.97
CA THR A 56 -5.84 3.95 -1.39
C THR A 56 -4.63 4.21 -0.50
N ASN A 57 -3.66 3.29 -0.49
CA ASN A 57 -2.37 3.51 0.18
C ASN A 57 -1.63 4.75 -0.33
N ALA A 58 -1.80 5.12 -1.60
CA ALA A 58 -1.19 6.33 -2.14
C ALA A 58 -1.83 7.62 -1.59
N GLU A 59 -3.14 7.63 -1.40
CA GLU A 59 -3.84 8.74 -0.75
C GLU A 59 -3.44 8.84 0.73
N LEU A 60 -3.33 7.70 1.42
CA LEU A 60 -2.83 7.67 2.80
C LEU A 60 -1.39 8.17 2.90
N GLU A 61 -0.50 7.80 1.97
CA GLU A 61 0.87 8.31 1.92
C GLU A 61 0.91 9.84 1.67
N ASN A 62 -0.06 10.36 0.88
CA ASN A 62 -0.20 11.79 0.70
C ASN A 62 -0.68 12.48 1.98
N TYR A 63 -1.62 11.86 2.70
CA TYR A 63 -2.07 12.36 4.00
C TYR A 63 -0.91 12.53 4.98
N PHE A 64 -0.06 11.52 5.16
CA PHE A 64 1.11 11.63 6.06
C PHE A 64 2.07 12.77 5.70
N LYS A 65 2.08 13.21 4.43
CA LYS A 65 2.91 14.34 3.99
C LYS A 65 2.25 15.70 4.20
N THR A 66 0.94 15.78 4.08
CA THR A 66 0.22 17.04 4.01
C THR A 66 -0.68 17.30 5.20
N HIS A 67 -1.13 16.22 5.87
CA HIS A 67 -2.18 16.22 6.88
C HIS A 67 -3.47 16.94 6.41
N ASP A 68 -3.72 16.96 5.10
CA ASP A 68 -4.84 17.65 4.46
C ASP A 68 -5.81 16.65 3.78
N ASP A 69 -6.32 15.69 4.56
CA ASP A 69 -7.40 14.82 4.11
C ASP A 69 -8.44 14.65 5.22
N LYS A 70 -9.56 15.33 5.10
CA LYS A 70 -10.64 15.33 6.09
C LYS A 70 -11.32 13.96 6.28
N ARG A 71 -11.06 12.99 5.40
CA ARG A 71 -11.56 11.61 5.54
C ARG A 71 -10.87 10.88 6.68
N ILE A 72 -9.65 11.32 7.03
CA ILE A 72 -8.83 10.76 8.13
C ILE A 72 -8.92 11.73 9.30
N ASN A 73 -9.94 11.54 10.12
CA ASN A 73 -10.19 12.37 11.31
C ASN A 73 -10.51 11.46 12.50
N GLU A 74 -9.58 11.33 13.42
CA GLU A 74 -9.68 10.53 14.64
C GLU A 74 -10.30 9.12 14.38
N PRO A 75 -9.73 8.33 13.48
CA PRO A 75 -10.28 7.03 13.13
C PRO A 75 -10.22 6.08 14.33
N LYS A 76 -11.34 5.40 14.63
CA LYS A 76 -11.38 4.41 15.72
C LYS A 76 -10.96 3.03 15.25
N ARG A 77 -11.24 2.68 13.99
CA ARG A 77 -10.89 1.40 13.39
C ARG A 77 -10.46 1.59 11.96
N ILE A 78 -9.38 0.94 11.57
CA ILE A 78 -8.83 0.99 10.21
C ILE A 78 -8.54 -0.43 9.75
N GLY A 79 -8.97 -0.75 8.52
CA GLY A 79 -8.67 -2.01 7.85
C GLY A 79 -7.81 -1.80 6.61
N PHE A 80 -6.63 -2.39 6.58
CA PHE A 80 -5.79 -2.47 5.38
C PHE A 80 -6.13 -3.74 4.60
N VAL A 81 -6.61 -3.59 3.37
CA VAL A 81 -6.92 -4.70 2.47
C VAL A 81 -5.75 -4.93 1.53
N HIS A 82 -5.04 -6.04 1.70
CA HIS A 82 -3.90 -6.39 0.86
C HIS A 82 -4.31 -6.99 -0.49
N CYS A 83 -3.39 -6.97 -1.44
CA CYS A 83 -3.52 -7.60 -2.77
C CYS A 83 -4.71 -7.08 -3.62
N VAL A 84 -5.17 -5.83 -3.39
CA VAL A 84 -6.17 -5.21 -4.27
C VAL A 84 -5.57 -5.01 -5.66
N GLY A 85 -6.13 -5.68 -6.66
CA GLY A 85 -5.62 -5.66 -8.03
C GLY A 85 -4.30 -6.40 -8.26
N SER A 86 -3.87 -7.23 -7.31
CA SER A 86 -2.71 -8.12 -7.39
C SER A 86 -3.12 -9.53 -6.99
N ARG A 87 -2.52 -10.56 -7.60
CA ARG A 87 -2.89 -11.98 -7.38
C ARG A 87 -4.39 -12.20 -7.61
N ASP A 88 -4.93 -11.53 -8.62
CA ASP A 88 -6.37 -11.47 -8.90
C ASP A 88 -6.64 -11.72 -10.39
N VAL A 89 -7.22 -12.89 -10.69
CA VAL A 89 -7.57 -13.28 -12.05
C VAL A 89 -8.71 -12.44 -12.64
N LYS A 90 -9.60 -11.88 -11.79
CA LYS A 90 -10.73 -11.07 -12.25
C LYS A 90 -10.32 -9.78 -12.95
N VAL A 91 -9.13 -9.27 -12.63
CA VAL A 91 -8.56 -8.07 -13.25
C VAL A 91 -7.32 -8.38 -14.08
N ASN A 92 -7.09 -9.66 -14.39
CA ASN A 92 -5.97 -10.17 -15.19
C ASN A 92 -4.57 -9.83 -14.61
N ASN A 93 -4.47 -9.70 -13.29
CA ASN A 93 -3.21 -9.45 -12.56
C ASN A 93 -2.91 -10.62 -11.62
N THR A 94 -2.39 -11.72 -12.18
CA THR A 94 -2.10 -12.95 -11.40
C THR A 94 -0.81 -12.87 -10.59
N TYR A 95 0.06 -11.90 -10.88
CA TYR A 95 1.34 -11.68 -10.19
C TYR A 95 1.19 -10.94 -8.86
N CYS A 96 2.20 -11.03 -8.02
CA CYS A 96 2.32 -10.23 -6.80
C CYS A 96 3.07 -8.92 -7.08
N SER A 97 2.53 -7.78 -6.61
CA SER A 97 3.20 -6.48 -6.73
C SER A 97 4.49 -6.37 -5.91
N LYS A 98 4.68 -7.24 -4.90
CA LYS A 98 5.84 -7.32 -3.98
C LYS A 98 6.06 -6.09 -3.08
N VAL A 99 5.22 -5.07 -3.16
CA VAL A 99 5.37 -3.83 -2.39
C VAL A 99 4.26 -3.62 -1.35
N CYS A 100 3.03 -4.14 -1.60
CA CYS A 100 1.88 -3.80 -0.78
C CYS A 100 1.99 -4.26 0.68
N CYS A 101 2.61 -5.42 0.98
CA CYS A 101 2.72 -5.91 2.35
C CYS A 101 3.59 -4.99 3.21
N ALA A 102 4.78 -4.62 2.73
CA ALA A 102 5.67 -3.73 3.45
C ALA A 102 5.08 -2.31 3.58
N THR A 103 4.46 -1.80 2.50
CA THR A 103 3.80 -0.48 2.52
C THR A 103 2.66 -0.44 3.52
N ALA A 104 1.76 -1.43 3.50
CA ALA A 104 0.62 -1.47 4.41
C ALA A 104 1.05 -1.57 5.87
N LEU A 105 2.02 -2.43 6.22
CA LEU A 105 2.51 -2.54 7.59
C LEU A 105 3.24 -1.27 8.06
N LYS A 106 4.05 -0.64 7.19
CA LYS A 106 4.66 0.66 7.50
C LYS A 106 3.59 1.70 7.82
N GLN A 107 2.62 1.87 6.93
CA GLN A 107 1.54 2.84 7.10
C GLN A 107 0.64 2.52 8.30
N ALA A 108 0.42 1.24 8.60
CA ALA A 108 -0.30 0.83 9.80
C ALA A 108 0.43 1.26 11.08
N CYS A 109 1.78 1.15 11.12
CA CYS A 109 2.57 1.67 12.24
C CYS A 109 2.48 3.20 12.33
N GLU A 110 2.57 3.92 11.20
CA GLU A 110 2.44 5.39 11.17
C GLU A 110 1.06 5.86 11.65
N ILE A 111 -0.01 5.14 11.29
CA ILE A 111 -1.36 5.40 11.83
C ILE A 111 -1.38 5.22 13.35
N LYS A 112 -0.76 4.18 13.87
CA LYS A 112 -0.72 3.95 15.33
C LYS A 112 0.15 4.97 16.06
N ASP A 113 1.20 5.50 15.43
CA ASP A 113 1.97 6.62 15.97
C ASP A 113 1.13 7.90 16.08
N GLU A 114 0.30 8.19 15.07
CA GLU A 114 -0.54 9.38 15.02
C GLU A 114 -1.85 9.21 15.83
N PHE A 115 -2.45 8.02 15.77
CA PHE A 115 -3.70 7.66 16.47
C PHE A 115 -3.51 6.42 17.34
N PRO A 116 -2.89 6.52 18.52
CA PRO A 116 -2.55 5.38 19.38
C PRO A 116 -3.76 4.53 19.79
N GLU A 117 -4.93 5.16 19.95
CA GLU A 117 -6.17 4.48 20.36
C GLU A 117 -6.90 3.77 19.22
N ALA A 118 -6.46 3.95 17.97
CA ALA A 118 -7.11 3.30 16.83
C ALA A 118 -6.81 1.79 16.80
N ASP A 119 -7.85 0.98 16.58
CA ASP A 119 -7.70 -0.44 16.25
C ASP A 119 -7.30 -0.58 14.77
N VAL A 120 -6.16 -1.19 14.49
CA VAL A 120 -5.65 -1.37 13.12
C VAL A 120 -5.59 -2.84 12.76
N TYR A 121 -6.20 -3.18 11.61
CA TYR A 121 -6.28 -4.54 11.08
C TYR A 121 -5.62 -4.61 9.70
N CYS A 122 -4.81 -5.63 9.45
CA CYS A 122 -4.24 -5.93 8.14
C CYS A 122 -4.80 -7.27 7.65
N PHE A 123 -5.63 -7.25 6.61
CA PHE A 123 -6.20 -8.44 5.99
C PHE A 123 -5.33 -8.90 4.83
N TYR A 124 -4.77 -10.11 4.91
CA TYR A 124 -3.80 -10.61 3.95
C TYR A 124 -4.03 -12.09 3.59
N MET A 125 -3.66 -12.49 2.38
CA MET A 125 -3.63 -13.91 1.99
C MET A 125 -2.32 -14.57 2.44
N ASP A 126 -1.19 -13.96 2.09
CA ASP A 126 0.17 -14.29 2.53
C ASP A 126 0.95 -12.98 2.68
N LEU A 127 1.72 -12.82 3.75
CA LEU A 127 2.66 -11.72 3.89
C LEU A 127 3.94 -12.06 3.13
N ARG A 128 4.23 -11.24 2.12
CA ARG A 128 5.45 -11.39 1.31
C ARG A 128 6.49 -10.36 1.73
N MET A 129 7.10 -10.64 2.88
CA MET A 129 8.06 -9.79 3.58
C MET A 129 9.45 -10.45 3.51
N PHE A 130 10.02 -10.49 2.29
CA PHE A 130 11.28 -11.23 2.04
C PHE A 130 12.53 -10.33 1.96
N GLY A 131 12.38 -9.02 2.14
CA GLY A 131 13.49 -8.08 2.20
C GLY A 131 14.20 -8.08 3.55
N LYS A 132 15.45 -7.67 3.59
CA LYS A 132 16.21 -7.50 4.83
C LYS A 132 15.49 -6.50 5.75
N GLY A 133 15.28 -6.88 7.01
CA GLY A 133 14.59 -6.05 8.02
C GLY A 133 13.06 -6.06 7.94
N TYR A 134 12.45 -6.75 6.98
CA TYR A 134 10.99 -6.79 6.88
C TYR A 134 10.34 -7.68 7.94
N GLU A 135 11.03 -8.74 8.40
CA GLU A 135 10.57 -9.54 9.54
C GLU A 135 10.54 -8.69 10.81
N ASP A 136 11.54 -7.84 11.02
CA ASP A 136 11.58 -6.91 12.14
C ASP A 136 10.41 -5.91 12.10
N LEU A 137 10.07 -5.39 10.91
CA LEU A 137 8.90 -4.54 10.73
C LEU A 137 7.59 -5.27 11.08
N TYR A 138 7.45 -6.54 10.66
CA TYR A 138 6.28 -7.34 10.96
C TYR A 138 6.14 -7.61 12.47
N LEU A 139 7.24 -8.00 13.12
CA LEU A 139 7.27 -8.22 14.57
C LEU A 139 6.98 -6.93 15.33
N LYS A 140 7.56 -5.80 14.91
CA LYS A 140 7.30 -4.49 15.49
C LYS A 140 5.83 -4.10 15.36
N ALA A 141 5.25 -4.28 14.18
CA ALA A 141 3.84 -3.98 13.94
C ALA A 141 2.91 -4.72 14.91
N GLN A 142 3.19 -6.00 15.18
CA GLN A 142 2.36 -6.80 16.08
C GLN A 142 2.65 -6.53 17.58
N LYS A 143 3.93 -6.43 17.95
CA LYS A 143 4.32 -6.39 19.36
C LYS A 143 4.28 -4.98 19.96
N ASP A 144 4.74 -3.98 19.19
CA ASP A 144 4.89 -2.62 19.70
C ASP A 144 3.65 -1.78 19.40
N PHE A 145 2.97 -2.06 18.27
CA PHE A 145 1.82 -1.29 17.78
C PHE A 145 0.47 -2.02 17.91
N ASP A 146 0.44 -3.26 18.37
CA ASP A 146 -0.79 -4.08 18.48
C ASP A 146 -1.60 -4.13 17.18
N ILE A 147 -0.90 -4.16 16.02
CA ILE A 147 -1.56 -4.29 14.73
C ILE A 147 -2.04 -5.73 14.55
N LYS A 148 -3.34 -5.88 14.30
CA LYS A 148 -4.00 -7.17 14.16
C LYS A 148 -3.85 -7.69 12.72
N CYS A 149 -3.03 -8.71 12.55
CA CYS A 149 -2.78 -9.34 11.25
C CYS A 149 -3.73 -10.52 11.05
N VAL A 150 -4.77 -10.34 10.24
CA VAL A 150 -5.81 -11.36 9.96
C VAL A 150 -5.49 -12.06 8.64
N ARG A 151 -5.25 -13.37 8.71
CA ARG A 151 -5.01 -14.16 7.51
C ARG A 151 -6.34 -14.52 6.85
N GLY A 152 -6.71 -13.75 5.86
CA GLY A 152 -7.95 -13.95 5.12
C GLY A 152 -8.09 -12.95 3.99
N ARG A 153 -8.91 -13.29 2.99
CA ARG A 153 -9.25 -12.35 1.93
C ARG A 153 -10.54 -11.63 2.31
N VAL A 154 -10.53 -10.31 2.24
CA VAL A 154 -11.76 -9.53 2.35
C VAL A 154 -12.68 -9.89 1.19
N CYS A 155 -13.91 -10.25 1.50
CA CYS A 155 -14.95 -10.59 0.51
C CYS A 155 -15.57 -9.33 -0.05
N GLU A 156 -15.97 -8.42 0.83
CA GLU A 156 -16.57 -7.14 0.48
C GLU A 156 -16.40 -6.11 1.59
N VAL A 157 -16.54 -4.86 1.21
CA VAL A 157 -16.74 -3.72 2.10
C VAL A 157 -18.13 -3.16 1.80
N SER A 158 -18.96 -3.00 2.81
CA SER A 158 -20.31 -2.45 2.73
C SER A 158 -20.52 -1.37 3.78
N GLU A 159 -21.60 -0.63 3.67
CA GLU A 159 -22.00 0.36 4.67
C GLU A 159 -23.24 -0.12 5.39
N ASN A 160 -23.27 0.03 6.71
CA ASN A 160 -24.46 -0.29 7.50
C ASN A 160 -25.44 0.90 7.55
N ILE A 161 -26.58 0.69 8.19
CA ILE A 161 -27.65 1.71 8.32
C ILE A 161 -27.22 2.95 9.12
N GLU A 162 -26.11 2.86 9.86
CA GLU A 162 -25.53 3.97 10.63
C GLU A 162 -24.44 4.74 9.85
N GLY A 163 -24.21 4.39 8.58
CA GLY A 163 -23.14 4.98 7.77
C GLY A 163 -21.73 4.49 8.12
N LYS A 164 -21.60 3.38 8.86
CA LYS A 164 -20.30 2.81 9.22
C LYS A 164 -19.91 1.72 8.22
N LEU A 165 -18.64 1.68 7.84
CA LEU A 165 -18.10 0.63 6.99
C LEU A 165 -18.05 -0.71 7.75
N VAL A 166 -18.44 -1.76 7.04
CA VAL A 166 -18.36 -3.15 7.49
C VAL A 166 -17.47 -3.91 6.53
N ILE A 167 -16.37 -4.46 7.03
CA ILE A 167 -15.47 -5.33 6.29
C ILE A 167 -15.87 -6.77 6.59
N LYS A 168 -16.15 -7.55 5.54
CA LYS A 168 -16.45 -8.99 5.66
C LYS A 168 -15.25 -9.81 5.22
N ALA A 169 -14.72 -10.62 6.11
CA ALA A 169 -13.59 -11.51 5.85
C ALA A 169 -13.79 -12.85 6.57
N GLU A 170 -12.98 -13.84 6.23
CA GLU A 170 -12.82 -15.07 6.98
C GLU A 170 -11.40 -15.09 7.56
N ASP A 171 -11.28 -15.30 8.86
CA ASP A 171 -10.00 -15.65 9.45
C ASP A 171 -9.70 -17.13 9.15
N THR A 172 -8.83 -17.38 8.18
CA THR A 172 -8.51 -18.74 7.73
C THR A 172 -7.62 -19.53 8.70
N LEU A 173 -7.05 -18.88 9.72
CA LEU A 173 -6.33 -19.57 10.78
C LEU A 173 -7.29 -20.09 11.85
N LEU A 174 -8.33 -19.33 12.15
CA LEU A 174 -9.35 -19.72 13.12
C LEU A 174 -10.53 -20.45 12.48
N GLY A 175 -10.68 -20.36 11.15
CA GLY A 175 -11.82 -20.94 10.41
C GLY A 175 -13.15 -20.27 10.76
N THR A 176 -13.12 -18.97 11.09
CA THR A 176 -14.30 -18.22 11.51
C THR A 176 -14.56 -17.01 10.63
N PRO A 177 -15.84 -16.70 10.31
CA PRO A 177 -16.18 -15.43 9.67
C PRO A 177 -15.93 -14.26 10.63
N MET A 178 -15.59 -13.14 10.04
CA MET A 178 -15.23 -11.91 10.73
C MET A 178 -15.89 -10.70 10.07
#